data_f2727b527d2743f09da0fb1322193f9c
#
_entry.id   f2727b527d2743f09da0fb1322193f9c
#
_cell.length_a   1.000
_cell.length_b   1.000
_cell.length_c   1.000
_cell.angle_alpha   90.00
_cell.angle_beta   90.00
_cell.angle_gamma   90.00
#
_symmetry.space_group_name_H-M   'P 1'
#
loop_
_entity.id
_entity.type
_entity.pdbx_description
1 polymer ?
#
loop_
_entity_poly.entity_id
_entity_poly.type
_entity_poly.pdbx_seq_one_letter_code
_entity_poly.pdbx_strand_id
1 'polypeptide(L)'
;MEDQTDILVIGGGPAGIISAVTAKRYYPDKKISLMKSIGNGCIPCGIPYMFSSLKNPDDNKLGNAALETNNIKVIVDEAIKIDRGQKQVMSKSGQSYNYEKLIIAVGSSPIVLPIPGID
;
A
#
# COMPACT_ATOMS: atom_id res chain seq x y z
N MET A 1 -19.08 -7.77 -5.06
CA MET A 1 -18.31 -8.67 -5.94
C MET A 1 -17.06 -9.13 -5.20
N GLU A 2 -16.78 -10.41 -5.22
CA GLU A 2 -15.54 -10.94 -4.65
C GLU A 2 -14.44 -10.81 -5.71
N ASP A 3 -13.40 -10.09 -5.37
CA ASP A 3 -12.23 -9.95 -6.23
C ASP A 3 -11.16 -10.95 -5.76
N GLN A 4 -10.73 -11.82 -6.66
CA GLN A 4 -9.76 -12.86 -6.35
C GLN A 4 -8.36 -12.50 -6.85
N THR A 5 -7.39 -12.57 -5.96
CA THR A 5 -5.98 -12.37 -6.27
C THR A 5 -5.13 -13.49 -5.67
N ASP A 6 -4.03 -13.84 -6.29
CA ASP A 6 -3.12 -14.85 -5.73
C ASP A 6 -2.33 -14.26 -4.56
N ILE A 7 -1.80 -13.05 -4.74
CA ILE A 7 -1.03 -12.35 -3.70
C ILE A 7 -1.64 -10.97 -3.47
N LEU A 8 -2.14 -10.75 -2.26
CA LEU A 8 -2.62 -9.44 -1.83
C LEU A 8 -1.58 -8.77 -0.92
N VAL A 9 -1.20 -7.55 -1.27
CA VAL A 9 -0.33 -6.71 -0.44
C VAL A 9 -1.16 -5.59 0.15
N ILE A 10 -1.15 -5.44 1.47
CA ILE A 10 -1.80 -4.33 2.16
C ILE A 10 -0.74 -3.33 2.59
N GLY A 11 -0.82 -2.12 2.04
CA GLY A 11 0.08 -1.01 2.30
C GLY A 11 0.79 -0.52 1.05
N GLY A 12 0.66 0.76 0.76
CA GLY A 12 1.21 1.44 -0.42
C GLY A 12 2.49 2.22 -0.15
N GLY A 13 3.15 1.95 0.96
CA GLY A 13 4.48 2.50 1.26
C GLY A 13 5.61 1.77 0.52
N PRO A 14 6.88 2.18 0.73
CA PRO A 14 8.03 1.57 0.06
C PRO A 14 8.09 0.05 0.24
N ALA A 15 7.85 -0.45 1.44
CA ALA A 15 7.87 -1.88 1.73
C ALA A 15 6.80 -2.65 0.94
N GLY A 16 5.58 -2.12 0.86
CA GLY A 16 4.49 -2.74 0.11
C GLY A 16 4.76 -2.77 -1.40
N ILE A 17 5.19 -1.64 -1.95
CA ILE A 17 5.50 -1.54 -3.39
C ILE A 17 6.62 -2.50 -3.78
N ILE A 18 7.73 -2.50 -3.04
CA ILE A 18 8.86 -3.41 -3.31
C ILE A 18 8.45 -4.86 -3.15
N SER A 19 7.65 -5.19 -2.14
CA SER A 19 7.13 -6.55 -1.95
C SER A 19 6.28 -7.01 -3.14
N ALA A 20 5.38 -6.16 -3.63
CA ALA A 20 4.51 -6.46 -4.76
C ALA A 20 5.31 -6.64 -6.06
N VAL A 21 6.25 -5.73 -6.36
CA VAL A 21 7.11 -5.80 -7.54
C VAL A 21 8.02 -7.03 -7.48
N THR A 22 8.60 -7.31 -6.32
CA THR A 22 9.44 -8.50 -6.11
C THR A 22 8.63 -9.77 -6.30
N ALA A 23 7.44 -9.85 -5.71
CA ALA A 23 6.55 -10.99 -5.89
C ALA A 23 6.21 -11.21 -7.37
N LYS A 24 5.93 -10.14 -8.12
CA LYS A 24 5.64 -10.23 -9.56
C LYS A 24 6.84 -10.70 -10.37
N ARG A 25 8.05 -10.28 -9.99
CA ARG A 25 9.29 -10.71 -10.64
C ARG A 25 9.54 -12.22 -10.49
N TYR A 26 9.29 -12.77 -9.29
CA TYR A 26 9.50 -14.20 -9.02
C TYR A 26 8.32 -15.09 -9.41
N TYR A 27 7.11 -14.52 -9.48
CA TYR A 27 5.88 -15.21 -9.82
C TYR A 27 5.13 -14.45 -10.93
N PRO A 28 5.67 -14.41 -12.16
CA PRO A 28 5.15 -13.58 -13.25
C PRO A 28 3.71 -13.94 -13.65
N ASP A 29 3.32 -15.21 -13.50
CA ASP A 29 1.98 -15.69 -13.87
C ASP A 29 0.92 -15.44 -12.78
N LYS A 30 1.35 -15.04 -11.58
CA LYS A 30 0.43 -14.79 -10.47
C LYS A 30 -0.24 -13.42 -10.57
N LYS A 31 -1.52 -13.37 -10.20
CA LYS A 31 -2.27 -12.12 -10.03
C LYS A 31 -1.87 -11.48 -8.73
N ILE A 32 -1.31 -10.28 -8.80
CA ILE A 32 -0.89 -9.52 -7.62
C ILE A 32 -1.70 -8.25 -7.54
N SER A 33 -2.24 -7.99 -6.36
CA SER A 33 -2.94 -6.74 -6.06
C SER A 33 -2.31 -6.06 -4.86
N LEU A 34 -2.25 -4.73 -4.89
CA LEU A 34 -1.80 -3.90 -3.78
C LEU A 34 -2.93 -2.98 -3.36
N MET A 35 -3.34 -3.09 -2.09
CA MET A 35 -4.35 -2.24 -1.47
C MET A 35 -3.69 -1.14 -0.65
N LYS A 36 -4.14 0.10 -0.84
CA LYS A 36 -3.68 1.28 -0.10
C LYS A 36 -4.82 2.26 0.14
N SER A 37 -4.80 2.93 1.29
CA SER A 37 -5.86 3.85 1.70
C SER A 37 -5.86 5.18 0.95
N ILE A 38 -4.73 5.57 0.37
CA ILE A 38 -4.57 6.82 -0.40
C ILE A 38 -4.00 6.53 -1.78
N GLY A 39 -4.52 7.22 -2.79
CA GLY A 39 -4.11 7.04 -4.19
C GLY A 39 -2.64 7.39 -4.43
N ASN A 40 -2.23 8.57 -4.01
CA ASN A 40 -0.85 9.05 -4.08
C ASN A 40 -0.37 9.49 -2.71
N GLY A 41 0.81 9.05 -2.32
CA GLY A 41 1.46 9.45 -1.09
C GLY A 41 2.76 10.21 -1.38
N CYS A 42 3.49 10.53 -0.32
CA CYS A 42 4.87 11.01 -0.44
C CYS A 42 5.84 9.93 0.03
N ILE A 43 7.08 10.04 -0.40
CA ILE A 43 8.17 9.20 0.08
C ILE A 43 8.56 9.73 1.47
N PRO A 44 8.37 8.97 2.57
CA PRO A 44 8.58 9.50 3.92
C PRO A 44 9.99 10.01 4.18
N CYS A 45 11.01 9.29 3.71
CA CYS A 45 12.41 9.71 3.84
C CYS A 45 12.78 10.90 2.94
N GLY A 46 11.93 11.25 1.98
CA GLY A 46 12.09 12.41 1.12
C GLY A 46 11.50 13.71 1.71
N ILE A 47 10.68 13.62 2.76
CA ILE A 47 10.00 14.79 3.36
C ILE A 47 10.99 15.89 3.78
N PRO A 48 12.11 15.62 4.47
CA PRO A 48 13.06 16.66 4.83
C PRO A 48 13.63 17.42 3.62
N TYR A 49 13.77 16.74 2.49
CA TYR A 49 14.32 17.33 1.27
C TYR A 49 13.33 18.26 0.57
N MET A 50 12.02 18.15 0.86
CA MET A 50 10.99 19.07 0.36
C MET A 50 11.19 20.50 0.90
N PHE A 51 11.90 20.64 2.02
CA PHE A 51 12.19 21.92 2.64
C PHE A 51 13.55 22.51 2.22
N SER A 52 14.36 21.78 1.46
CA SER A 52 15.72 22.22 1.12
C SER A 52 16.08 22.05 -0.35
N SER A 53 16.17 20.82 -0.83
CA SER A 53 16.78 20.50 -2.14
C SER A 53 15.76 20.20 -3.24
N LEU A 54 14.55 19.76 -2.89
CA LEU A 54 13.49 19.58 -3.88
C LEU A 54 12.84 20.92 -4.21
N LYS A 55 12.73 21.22 -5.51
CA LYS A 55 12.15 22.48 -5.98
C LYS A 55 10.62 22.51 -5.84
N ASN A 56 10.01 21.31 -5.89
CA ASN A 56 8.56 21.15 -5.84
C ASN A 56 8.22 19.96 -4.93
N PRO A 57 7.24 20.10 -4.00
CA PRO A 57 6.76 18.97 -3.21
C PRO A 57 6.33 17.77 -4.05
N ASP A 58 5.87 18.00 -5.27
CA ASP A 58 5.47 16.96 -6.21
C ASP A 58 6.63 16.04 -6.65
N ASP A 59 7.87 16.51 -6.52
CA ASP A 59 9.07 15.71 -6.81
C ASP A 59 9.28 14.57 -5.79
N ASN A 60 8.56 14.63 -4.66
CA ASN A 60 8.58 13.60 -3.61
C ASN A 60 7.34 12.68 -3.62
N LYS A 61 6.59 12.64 -4.71
CA LYS A 61 5.42 11.76 -4.80
C LYS A 61 5.82 10.30 -4.95
N LEU A 62 5.17 9.45 -4.15
CA LEU A 62 5.20 8.01 -4.31
C LEU A 62 4.03 7.59 -5.22
N GLY A 63 4.28 7.55 -6.51
CA GLY A 63 3.29 7.21 -7.53
C GLY A 63 3.11 5.69 -7.72
N ASN A 64 2.23 5.34 -8.65
CA ASN A 64 1.89 3.96 -8.99
C ASN A 64 2.70 3.38 -10.16
N ALA A 65 3.59 4.16 -10.78
CA ALA A 65 4.26 3.78 -12.03
C ALA A 65 4.94 2.40 -11.96
N ALA A 66 5.63 2.10 -10.86
CA ALA A 66 6.27 0.79 -10.68
C ALA A 66 5.25 -0.37 -10.59
N LEU A 67 4.08 -0.12 -10.04
CA LEU A 67 3.00 -1.12 -9.95
C LEU A 67 2.36 -1.35 -11.32
N GLU A 68 2.04 -0.27 -12.02
CA GLU A 68 1.41 -0.29 -13.34
C GLU A 68 2.31 -0.95 -14.39
N THR A 69 3.60 -0.59 -14.42
CA THR A 69 4.60 -1.19 -15.33
C THR A 69 4.74 -2.71 -15.14
N ASN A 70 4.52 -3.18 -13.91
CA ASN A 70 4.58 -4.61 -13.58
C ASN A 70 3.20 -5.30 -13.61
N ASN A 71 2.16 -4.67 -14.14
CA ASN A 71 0.79 -5.22 -14.19
C ASN A 71 0.26 -5.64 -12.81
N ILE A 72 0.55 -4.84 -11.78
CA ILE A 72 0.05 -5.05 -10.42
C ILE A 72 -1.21 -4.20 -10.25
N LYS A 73 -2.31 -4.84 -9.88
CA LYS A 73 -3.59 -4.15 -9.67
C LYS A 73 -3.50 -3.27 -8.41
N VAL A 74 -3.76 -1.98 -8.56
CA VAL A 74 -3.85 -1.05 -7.41
C VAL A 74 -5.31 -0.93 -6.98
N ILE A 75 -5.55 -1.17 -5.69
CA ILE A 75 -6.84 -1.02 -5.03
C ILE A 75 -6.72 0.15 -4.05
N VAL A 76 -7.46 1.22 -4.33
CA VAL A 76 -7.50 2.38 -3.43
C VAL A 76 -8.66 2.18 -2.46
N ASP A 77 -8.36 1.54 -1.33
CA ASP A 77 -9.33 1.24 -0.26
C ASP A 77 -8.57 0.96 1.04
N GLU A 78 -9.28 0.92 2.15
CA GLU A 78 -8.73 0.67 3.48
C GLU A 78 -9.13 -0.72 3.97
N ALA A 79 -8.14 -1.57 4.27
CA ALA A 79 -8.39 -2.87 4.87
C ALA A 79 -8.81 -2.70 6.34
N ILE A 80 -9.99 -3.18 6.71
CA ILE A 80 -10.53 -3.05 8.07
C ILE A 80 -10.59 -4.38 8.83
N LYS A 81 -10.61 -5.50 8.11
CA LYS A 81 -10.64 -6.84 8.74
C LYS A 81 -9.96 -7.87 7.85
N ILE A 82 -9.22 -8.76 8.48
CA ILE A 82 -8.57 -9.90 7.82
C ILE A 82 -9.16 -11.19 8.44
N ASP A 83 -9.78 -12.00 7.59
CA ASP A 83 -10.19 -13.35 7.96
C ASP A 83 -9.15 -14.35 7.42
N ARG A 84 -8.34 -14.89 8.33
CA ARG A 84 -7.28 -15.84 7.96
C ARG A 84 -7.83 -17.22 7.61
N GLY A 85 -8.97 -17.60 8.18
CA GLY A 85 -9.61 -18.89 7.93
C GLY A 85 -10.17 -18.97 6.52
N GLN A 86 -10.86 -17.92 6.11
CA GLN A 86 -11.43 -17.78 4.76
C GLN A 86 -10.45 -17.17 3.75
N LYS A 87 -9.28 -16.72 4.19
CA LYS A 87 -8.29 -16.00 3.36
C LYS A 87 -8.91 -14.79 2.65
N GLN A 88 -9.60 -13.97 3.41
CA GLN A 88 -10.35 -12.83 2.91
C GLN A 88 -9.98 -11.55 3.65
N VAL A 89 -9.90 -10.44 2.92
CA VAL A 89 -9.77 -9.09 3.48
C VAL A 89 -11.03 -8.32 3.18
N MET A 90 -11.63 -7.75 4.20
CA MET A 90 -12.76 -6.82 4.07
C MET A 90 -12.23 -5.39 4.08
N SER A 91 -12.73 -4.59 3.16
CA SER A 91 -12.38 -3.18 3.06
C SER A 91 -13.48 -2.26 3.60
N LYS A 92 -13.10 -1.03 3.82
CA LYS A 92 -13.99 0.04 4.33
C LYS A 92 -15.15 0.35 3.38
N SER A 93 -14.95 0.17 2.08
CA SER A 93 -16.02 0.30 1.09
C SER A 93 -17.04 -0.83 1.12
N GLY A 94 -16.82 -1.87 1.94
CA GLY A 94 -17.67 -3.06 2.02
C GLY A 94 -17.34 -4.14 0.99
N GLN A 95 -16.26 -3.98 0.23
CA GLN A 95 -15.79 -5.01 -0.70
C GLN A 95 -15.00 -6.10 0.03
N SER A 96 -15.03 -7.31 -0.51
CA SER A 96 -14.25 -8.44 -0.02
C SER A 96 -13.25 -8.92 -1.06
N TYR A 97 -12.03 -9.15 -0.63
CA TYR A 97 -10.91 -9.56 -1.48
C TYR A 97 -10.36 -10.89 -1.01
N ASN A 98 -10.46 -11.91 -1.86
CA ASN A 98 -9.92 -13.23 -1.58
C ASN A 98 -8.47 -13.32 -2.03
N TYR A 99 -7.62 -14.00 -1.24
CA TYR A 99 -6.20 -14.13 -1.51
C TYR A 99 -5.69 -15.56 -1.22
N GLU A 100 -4.64 -15.99 -1.90
CA GLU A 100 -3.88 -17.19 -1.52
C GLU A 100 -2.81 -16.86 -0.49
N LYS A 101 -2.07 -15.77 -0.72
CA LYS A 101 -1.02 -15.24 0.16
C LYS A 101 -1.27 -13.77 0.47
N LEU A 102 -0.99 -13.39 1.71
CA LEU A 102 -1.15 -12.01 2.18
C LEU A 102 0.18 -11.46 2.68
N ILE A 103 0.50 -10.25 2.23
CA ILE A 103 1.64 -9.46 2.73
C ILE A 103 1.07 -8.22 3.41
N ILE A 104 1.45 -8.00 4.67
CA ILE A 104 1.03 -6.84 5.44
C ILE A 104 2.23 -5.89 5.57
N ALA A 105 2.12 -4.71 4.96
CA ALA A 105 3.16 -3.69 4.91
C ALA A 105 2.58 -2.30 5.22
N VAL A 106 1.77 -2.22 6.27
CA VAL A 106 0.99 -1.02 6.62
C VAL A 106 1.81 0.08 7.32
N GLY A 107 3.08 -0.19 7.63
CA GLY A 107 3.96 0.77 8.28
C GLY A 107 3.58 1.01 9.75
N SER A 108 3.83 2.23 10.21
CA SER A 108 3.59 2.67 11.59
C SER A 108 3.00 4.08 11.60
N SER A 109 2.34 4.42 12.70
CA SER A 109 1.87 5.77 12.98
C SER A 109 2.69 6.38 14.11
N PRO A 110 2.97 7.69 14.07
CA PRO A 110 3.65 8.36 15.17
C PRO A 110 2.79 8.33 16.43
N ILE A 111 3.44 8.23 17.59
CA ILE A 111 2.76 8.40 18.87
C ILE A 111 2.63 9.90 19.12
N VAL A 112 1.40 10.37 19.22
CA VAL A 112 1.11 11.75 19.64
C VAL A 112 1.00 11.75 21.16
N LEU A 113 1.94 12.39 21.84
CA LEU A 113 1.92 12.52 23.30
C LEU A 113 0.80 13.48 23.71
N PRO A 114 0.11 13.24 24.86
CA PRO A 114 -0.94 14.13 25.35
C PRO A 114 -0.32 15.37 26.03
N ILE A 115 0.36 16.20 25.25
CA ILE A 115 1.03 17.41 25.70
C ILE A 115 0.30 18.61 25.08
N PRO A 116 -0.05 19.64 25.83
CA PRO A 116 -0.70 20.85 25.29
C PRO A 116 0.12 21.48 24.16
N GLY A 117 -0.54 21.79 23.03
CA GLY A 117 0.10 22.44 21.88
C GLY A 117 0.82 21.51 20.90
N ILE A 118 0.62 20.17 20.99
CA ILE A 118 1.19 19.22 20.04
C ILE A 118 0.26 18.93 18.85
N ASP A 119 -1.00 19.31 18.96
CA ASP A 119 -2.10 19.13 17.99
C ASP A 119 -2.40 20.41 17.19
#